data_9bbe41681cc5e332f3c914e05195152e
#
_entry.id   9bbe41681cc5e332f3c914e05195152e
#
_cell.length_a   1.000
_cell.length_b   1.000
_cell.length_c   1.000
_cell.angle_alpha   90.00
_cell.angle_beta   90.00
_cell.angle_gamma   90.00
#
_symmetry.space_group_name_H-M   'P 1'
#
loop_
_entity.id
_entity.type
_entity.pdbx_description
1 polymer ?
#
loop_
_entity_poly.entity_id
_entity_poly.type
_entity_poly.pdbx_seq_one_letter_code
_entity_poly.pdbx_strand_id
1 'polypeptide(L)'
;MNRKKALVPFLLLLAIVVLSIVFPAVSKTPADAPAGINSADTAWMLTAAALVLIMTPGLAFFYGGMVSKKNVISTMLQSFISMAVITILWVIVGFSLAFGDSFHGIIGNPGTFFLMKDMLNGKPWALAPTIPLILFAFYQLKFAIITPALITGAFAERIKFTSYILFICLFCLFVYCPLAHATWHPDGLLFKYGVLDFAGGTVVHMSAGWAALASAIYLKRRNEEAHSPARITYVLLGTGLLWFGWFGFNAGSAFGANALATTALATTTTASAAAAFTWIIFDAL
;
A
#
# COMPACT_ATOMS: atom_id res chain seq x y z
N MET A 1 -10.66 -30.11 -1.76
CA MET A 1 -9.29 -29.60 -1.40
C MET A 1 -8.53 -30.72 -0.72
N ASN A 2 -7.39 -31.10 -1.25
CA ASN A 2 -6.62 -32.28 -0.76
C ASN A 2 -6.15 -31.97 0.69
N ARG A 3 -6.48 -32.84 1.66
CA ARG A 3 -6.15 -32.66 3.10
C ARG A 3 -4.67 -32.29 3.35
N LYS A 4 -3.75 -32.84 2.55
CA LYS A 4 -2.32 -32.51 2.62
C LYS A 4 -2.01 -31.05 2.27
N LYS A 5 -2.78 -30.40 1.35
CA LYS A 5 -2.59 -29.00 0.97
C LYS A 5 -3.17 -28.02 2.01
N ALA A 6 -4.14 -28.46 2.82
CA ALA A 6 -4.67 -27.65 3.92
C ALA A 6 -3.78 -27.70 5.18
N LEU A 7 -2.93 -28.73 5.31
CA LEU A 7 -2.04 -28.91 6.46
C LEU A 7 -0.88 -27.90 6.46
N VAL A 8 -0.39 -27.51 5.28
CA VAL A 8 0.77 -26.59 5.16
C VAL A 8 0.48 -25.21 5.78
N PRO A 9 -0.62 -24.51 5.45
CA PRO A 9 -0.95 -23.23 6.10
C PRO A 9 -1.13 -23.39 7.62
N PHE A 10 -1.73 -24.48 8.06
CA PHE A 10 -1.91 -24.75 9.50
C PHE A 10 -0.58 -24.95 10.21
N LEU A 11 0.35 -25.70 9.65
CA LEU A 11 1.68 -25.89 10.21
C LEU A 11 2.50 -24.59 10.24
N LEU A 12 2.36 -23.75 9.22
CA LEU A 12 2.99 -22.42 9.20
C LEU A 12 2.44 -21.52 10.29
N LEU A 13 1.12 -21.49 10.49
CA LEU A 13 0.50 -20.76 11.58
C LEU A 13 0.95 -21.28 12.95
N LEU A 14 0.98 -22.59 13.12
CA LEU A 14 1.47 -23.22 14.34
C LEU A 14 2.95 -22.87 14.61
N ALA A 15 3.78 -22.89 13.57
CA ALA A 15 5.18 -22.48 13.67
C ALA A 15 5.32 -21.01 14.10
N ILE A 16 4.50 -20.10 13.54
CA ILE A 16 4.49 -18.69 13.94
C ILE A 16 4.05 -18.54 15.40
N VAL A 17 3.01 -19.26 15.85
CA VAL A 17 2.57 -19.24 17.24
C VAL A 17 3.67 -19.76 18.17
N VAL A 18 4.31 -20.87 17.83
CA VAL A 18 5.42 -21.42 18.63
C VAL A 18 6.59 -20.43 18.69
N LEU A 19 6.97 -19.85 17.54
CA LEU A 19 8.03 -18.84 17.49
C LEU A 19 7.68 -17.60 18.32
N SER A 20 6.44 -17.14 18.33
CA SER A 20 6.01 -16.00 19.14
C SER A 20 6.02 -16.28 20.65
N ILE A 21 5.83 -17.54 21.04
CA ILE A 21 5.92 -17.97 22.46
C ILE A 21 7.39 -18.12 22.88
N VAL A 22 8.22 -18.71 22.01
CA VAL A 22 9.66 -18.94 22.29
C VAL A 22 10.47 -17.63 22.25
N PHE A 23 10.08 -16.72 21.36
CA PHE A 23 10.70 -15.40 21.20
C PHE A 23 9.67 -14.31 21.45
N PRO A 24 9.19 -14.15 22.70
CA PRO A 24 8.25 -13.09 22.98
C PRO A 24 8.91 -11.75 22.69
N ALA A 25 8.28 -10.94 21.83
CA ALA A 25 8.65 -9.55 21.73
C ALA A 25 8.37 -8.90 23.08
N VAL A 26 9.38 -8.73 23.91
CA VAL A 26 9.25 -7.98 25.15
C VAL A 26 9.08 -6.51 24.79
N SER A 27 7.86 -6.16 24.46
CA SER A 27 7.45 -4.77 24.33
C SER A 27 7.32 -4.22 25.76
N LYS A 28 8.33 -3.50 26.20
CA LYS A 28 8.11 -2.51 27.26
C LYS A 28 7.25 -1.43 26.60
N THR A 29 5.98 -1.35 26.96
CA THR A 29 5.16 -0.18 26.62
C THR A 29 5.94 1.04 27.08
N PRO A 30 6.28 2.01 26.21
CA PRO A 30 6.98 3.20 26.65
C PRO A 30 6.13 3.85 27.73
N ALA A 31 6.69 4.06 28.91
CA ALA A 31 6.01 4.83 29.95
C ALA A 31 5.79 6.28 29.50
N ASP A 32 6.71 6.77 28.65
CA ASP A 32 6.66 8.12 28.08
C ASP A 32 6.87 8.07 26.57
N ALA A 33 6.14 8.91 25.84
CA ALA A 33 6.39 9.10 24.42
C ALA A 33 7.83 9.61 24.19
N PRO A 34 8.55 9.14 23.15
CA PRO A 34 9.85 9.71 22.81
C PRO A 34 9.80 11.23 22.73
N ALA A 35 10.85 11.90 23.21
CA ALA A 35 10.92 13.35 23.15
C ALA A 35 10.70 13.87 21.71
N GLY A 36 9.85 14.90 21.55
CA GLY A 36 9.53 15.49 20.25
C GLY A 36 8.25 14.98 19.60
N ILE A 37 7.57 13.96 20.16
CA ILE A 37 6.28 13.51 19.63
C ILE A 37 5.18 14.55 19.87
N ASN A 38 4.46 14.89 18.80
CA ASN A 38 3.33 15.82 18.83
C ASN A 38 2.01 15.05 18.79
N SER A 39 1.11 15.31 19.73
CA SER A 39 -0.16 14.60 19.84
C SER A 39 -1.12 14.92 18.68
N ALA A 40 -1.11 16.15 18.17
CA ALA A 40 -1.96 16.55 17.04
C ALA A 40 -1.48 15.86 15.75
N ASP A 41 -0.17 15.83 15.50
CA ASP A 41 0.42 15.12 14.37
C ASP A 41 0.15 13.61 14.46
N THR A 42 0.27 13.04 15.66
CA THR A 42 -0.03 11.62 15.90
C THR A 42 -1.50 11.32 15.63
N ALA A 43 -2.44 12.13 16.12
CA ALA A 43 -3.86 11.96 15.89
C ALA A 43 -4.21 12.08 14.40
N TRP A 44 -3.62 13.07 13.72
CA TRP A 44 -3.78 13.22 12.28
C TRP A 44 -3.28 11.98 11.53
N MET A 45 -2.10 11.49 11.85
CA MET A 45 -1.50 10.35 11.16
C MET A 45 -2.22 9.02 11.43
N LEU A 46 -2.80 8.82 12.63
CA LEU A 46 -3.69 7.69 12.91
C LEU A 46 -4.93 7.74 11.99
N THR A 47 -5.54 8.93 11.88
CA THR A 47 -6.69 9.16 10.99
C THR A 47 -6.30 8.95 9.52
N ALA A 48 -5.19 9.55 9.08
CA ALA A 48 -4.68 9.39 7.71
C ALA A 48 -4.40 7.92 7.37
N ALA A 49 -3.81 7.15 8.29
CA ALA A 49 -3.58 5.72 8.09
C ALA A 49 -4.88 4.92 7.88
N ALA A 50 -5.94 5.26 8.62
CA ALA A 50 -7.26 4.66 8.44
C ALA A 50 -7.90 5.06 7.09
N LEU A 51 -7.78 6.34 6.71
CA LEU A 51 -8.26 6.85 5.42
C LEU A 51 -7.55 6.17 4.24
N VAL A 52 -6.23 5.96 4.30
CA VAL A 52 -5.53 5.23 3.23
C VAL A 52 -5.93 3.76 3.20
N LEU A 53 -6.16 3.13 4.36
CA LEU A 53 -6.59 1.73 4.40
C LEU A 53 -7.91 1.50 3.67
N ILE A 54 -8.90 2.41 3.83
CA ILE A 54 -10.23 2.26 3.21
C ILE A 54 -10.16 2.32 1.67
N MET A 55 -9.09 2.89 1.09
CA MET A 55 -8.90 2.91 -0.35
C MET A 55 -8.75 1.49 -0.94
N THR A 56 -8.18 0.54 -0.22
CA THR A 56 -8.02 -0.82 -0.72
C THR A 56 -9.36 -1.56 -0.85
N PRO A 57 -10.27 -1.56 0.13
CA PRO A 57 -11.67 -1.97 -0.09
C PRO A 57 -12.38 -1.14 -1.17
N GLY A 58 -12.14 0.17 -1.22
CA GLY A 58 -12.66 1.04 -2.30
C GLY A 58 -12.28 0.53 -3.68
N LEU A 59 -11.01 0.16 -3.85
CA LEU A 59 -10.48 -0.41 -5.09
C LEU A 59 -11.12 -1.78 -5.41
N ALA A 60 -11.41 -2.60 -4.39
CA ALA A 60 -12.13 -3.86 -4.56
C ALA A 60 -13.52 -3.64 -5.19
N PHE A 61 -14.28 -2.67 -4.69
CA PHE A 61 -15.57 -2.30 -5.27
C PHE A 61 -15.42 -1.71 -6.66
N PHE A 62 -14.46 -0.83 -6.88
CA PHE A 62 -14.20 -0.19 -8.16
C PHE A 62 -13.93 -1.24 -9.26
N TYR A 63 -12.94 -2.10 -9.07
CA TYR A 63 -12.63 -3.15 -10.05
C TYR A 63 -13.71 -4.23 -10.10
N GLY A 64 -14.28 -4.63 -8.95
CA GLY A 64 -15.35 -5.61 -8.88
C GLY A 64 -16.61 -5.17 -9.64
N GLY A 65 -16.86 -3.87 -9.70
CA GLY A 65 -17.96 -3.31 -10.49
C GLY A 65 -17.73 -3.36 -12.01
N MET A 66 -16.47 -3.31 -12.44
CA MET A 66 -16.09 -3.24 -13.86
C MET A 66 -15.93 -4.59 -14.54
N VAL A 67 -15.64 -5.66 -13.80
CA VAL A 67 -15.49 -7.01 -14.37
C VAL A 67 -16.82 -7.67 -14.67
N SER A 68 -16.83 -8.81 -15.38
CA SER A 68 -18.03 -9.61 -15.62
C SER A 68 -18.59 -10.20 -14.32
N LYS A 69 -19.91 -10.43 -14.25
CA LYS A 69 -20.63 -10.91 -13.03
C LYS A 69 -19.99 -12.13 -12.39
N LYS A 70 -19.50 -13.08 -13.17
CA LYS A 70 -18.85 -14.32 -12.69
C LYS A 70 -17.52 -14.08 -11.98
N ASN A 71 -16.88 -12.94 -12.21
CA ASN A 71 -15.54 -12.63 -11.73
C ASN A 71 -15.51 -11.56 -10.60
N VAL A 72 -16.68 -11.02 -10.20
CA VAL A 72 -16.77 -9.97 -9.16
C VAL A 72 -16.08 -10.38 -7.86
N ILE A 73 -16.45 -11.54 -7.31
CA ILE A 73 -15.93 -12.00 -6.01
C ILE A 73 -14.42 -12.25 -6.10
N SER A 74 -13.94 -12.92 -7.15
CA SER A 74 -12.50 -13.20 -7.30
C SER A 74 -11.66 -11.94 -7.46
N THR A 75 -12.20 -10.93 -8.16
CA THR A 75 -11.52 -9.64 -8.34
C THR A 75 -11.50 -8.83 -7.03
N MET A 76 -12.62 -8.77 -6.32
CA MET A 76 -12.67 -8.11 -5.01
C MET A 76 -11.73 -8.75 -4.01
N LEU A 77 -11.69 -10.09 -3.96
CA LEU A 77 -10.78 -10.84 -3.07
C LEU A 77 -9.30 -10.54 -3.32
N GLN A 78 -8.91 -10.17 -4.53
CA GLN A 78 -7.52 -9.78 -4.82
C GLN A 78 -7.08 -8.57 -3.99
N SER A 79 -7.91 -7.55 -3.86
CA SER A 79 -7.60 -6.40 -3.00
C SER A 79 -7.57 -6.77 -1.51
N PHE A 80 -8.51 -7.59 -1.04
CA PHE A 80 -8.54 -8.02 0.36
C PHE A 80 -7.35 -8.91 0.72
N ILE A 81 -6.94 -9.83 -0.16
CA ILE A 81 -5.78 -10.68 0.10
C ILE A 81 -4.47 -9.88 0.06
N SER A 82 -4.41 -8.80 -0.75
CA SER A 82 -3.28 -7.88 -0.71
C SER A 82 -3.10 -7.28 0.67
N MET A 83 -4.19 -6.85 1.34
CA MET A 83 -4.12 -6.33 2.70
C MET A 83 -3.49 -7.35 3.67
N ALA A 84 -3.90 -8.62 3.60
CA ALA A 84 -3.39 -9.65 4.49
C ALA A 84 -1.93 -10.01 4.19
N VAL A 85 -1.63 -10.35 2.93
CA VAL A 85 -0.31 -10.86 2.52
C VAL A 85 0.76 -9.79 2.67
N ILE A 86 0.49 -8.57 2.17
CA ILE A 86 1.48 -7.50 2.23
C ILE A 86 1.71 -7.03 3.68
N THR A 87 0.69 -7.03 4.52
CA THR A 87 0.88 -6.73 5.95
C THR A 87 1.85 -7.71 6.61
N ILE A 88 1.70 -9.01 6.35
CA ILE A 88 2.62 -10.02 6.90
C ILE A 88 4.04 -9.82 6.38
N LEU A 89 4.20 -9.65 5.06
CA LEU A 89 5.52 -9.39 4.46
C LEU A 89 6.17 -8.11 4.98
N TRP A 90 5.37 -7.05 5.17
CA TRP A 90 5.84 -5.78 5.69
C TRP A 90 6.35 -5.89 7.10
N VAL A 91 5.60 -6.58 7.97
CA VAL A 91 5.99 -6.82 9.37
C VAL A 91 7.24 -7.68 9.44
N ILE A 92 7.36 -8.70 8.61
CA ILE A 92 8.53 -9.59 8.63
C ILE A 92 9.79 -8.85 8.17
N VAL A 93 9.73 -8.21 6.99
CA VAL A 93 10.94 -7.70 6.35
C VAL A 93 10.72 -6.46 5.47
N GLY A 94 9.51 -6.25 4.97
CA GLY A 94 9.22 -5.20 3.97
C GLY A 94 9.56 -3.80 4.47
N PHE A 95 9.24 -3.48 5.73
CA PHE A 95 9.61 -2.20 6.31
C PHE A 95 11.13 -2.03 6.38
N SER A 96 11.88 -3.06 6.76
CA SER A 96 13.35 -3.05 6.75
C SER A 96 13.91 -2.81 5.35
N LEU A 97 13.37 -3.49 4.34
CA LEU A 97 13.83 -3.33 2.96
C LEU A 97 13.54 -1.93 2.39
N ALA A 98 12.46 -1.27 2.85
CA ALA A 98 12.09 0.06 2.41
C ALA A 98 12.78 1.18 3.23
N PHE A 99 12.93 1.00 4.54
CA PHE A 99 13.33 2.07 5.46
C PHE A 99 14.47 1.68 6.43
N GLY A 100 15.06 0.51 6.28
CA GLY A 100 16.24 0.09 7.04
C GLY A 100 17.52 0.77 6.57
N ASP A 101 18.62 0.51 7.27
CA ASP A 101 19.93 1.04 6.92
C ASP A 101 20.26 0.81 5.44
N SER A 102 20.72 1.85 4.78
CA SER A 102 20.81 1.86 3.31
C SER A 102 21.93 0.99 2.77
N PHE A 103 21.60 0.10 1.85
CA PHE A 103 22.55 -0.64 1.06
C PHE A 103 22.63 -0.01 -0.35
N HIS A 104 23.70 0.73 -0.58
CA HIS A 104 23.99 1.46 -1.81
C HIS A 104 22.87 2.40 -2.33
N GLY A 105 21.96 2.85 -1.45
CA GLY A 105 20.84 3.72 -1.83
C GLY A 105 19.72 3.03 -2.60
N ILE A 106 19.77 1.70 -2.76
CA ILE A 106 18.81 0.93 -3.56
C ILE A 106 17.81 0.18 -2.69
N ILE A 107 18.27 -0.39 -1.57
CA ILE A 107 17.45 -1.22 -0.70
C ILE A 107 17.93 -1.10 0.76
N GLY A 108 17.03 -1.24 1.71
CA GLY A 108 17.37 -1.27 3.14
C GLY A 108 17.88 -2.63 3.60
N ASN A 109 18.67 -2.61 4.67
CA ASN A 109 19.14 -3.82 5.33
C ASN A 109 17.95 -4.57 5.95
N PRO A 110 17.70 -5.84 5.59
CA PRO A 110 16.57 -6.61 6.11
C PRO A 110 16.62 -6.82 7.64
N GLY A 111 17.80 -6.74 8.25
CA GLY A 111 17.98 -6.93 9.68
C GLY A 111 17.67 -5.70 10.55
N THR A 112 17.57 -4.49 9.96
CA THR A 112 17.41 -3.25 10.74
C THR A 112 16.13 -3.27 11.58
N PHE A 113 15.01 -3.61 10.96
CA PHE A 113 13.69 -3.66 11.61
C PHE A 113 13.01 -5.03 11.45
N PHE A 114 13.77 -6.10 11.34
CA PHE A 114 13.23 -7.45 11.16
C PHE A 114 12.18 -7.77 12.24
N LEU A 115 11.01 -8.23 11.83
CA LEU A 115 9.86 -8.49 12.72
C LEU A 115 9.45 -7.27 13.57
N MET A 116 9.59 -6.06 13.03
CA MET A 116 9.31 -4.79 13.72
C MET A 116 10.14 -4.59 15.01
N LYS A 117 11.36 -5.13 15.03
CA LYS A 117 12.28 -4.97 16.15
C LYS A 117 12.48 -3.49 16.47
N ASP A 118 12.48 -3.16 17.76
CA ASP A 118 12.74 -1.82 18.32
C ASP A 118 11.80 -0.68 17.85
N MET A 119 10.66 -1.02 17.22
CA MET A 119 9.74 -0.04 16.63
C MET A 119 8.99 0.82 17.68
N LEU A 120 8.70 0.25 18.85
CA LEU A 120 7.90 0.93 19.88
C LEU A 120 8.72 1.99 20.64
N ASN A 121 10.02 1.77 20.79
CA ASN A 121 10.95 2.67 21.49
C ASN A 121 11.96 3.31 20.54
N GLY A 122 11.80 3.09 19.23
CA GLY A 122 12.70 3.61 18.21
C GLY A 122 12.61 5.14 18.11
N LYS A 123 13.72 5.76 17.70
CA LYS A 123 13.71 7.18 17.35
C LYS A 123 12.70 7.39 16.20
N PRO A 124 11.96 8.51 16.21
CA PRO A 124 11.12 8.88 15.08
C PRO A 124 11.91 8.89 13.78
N TRP A 125 11.19 8.63 12.66
CA TRP A 125 11.81 8.70 11.35
C TRP A 125 12.31 10.12 11.04
N ALA A 126 13.48 10.22 10.43
CA ALA A 126 14.13 11.52 10.21
C ALA A 126 13.25 12.54 9.46
N LEU A 127 12.43 12.07 8.51
CA LEU A 127 11.49 12.92 7.74
C LEU A 127 10.11 13.03 8.38
N ALA A 128 9.85 12.35 9.51
CA ALA A 128 8.63 12.40 10.28
C ALA A 128 8.92 12.46 11.79
N PRO A 129 9.65 13.51 12.25
CA PRO A 129 10.23 13.54 13.59
C PRO A 129 9.20 13.73 14.71
N THR A 130 7.98 14.11 14.38
CA THR A 130 6.92 14.45 15.36
C THR A 130 5.94 13.32 15.62
N ILE A 131 6.11 12.15 14.97
CA ILE A 131 5.24 10.98 15.13
C ILE A 131 6.04 9.73 15.53
N PRO A 132 5.43 8.78 16.27
CA PRO A 132 6.10 7.52 16.62
C PRO A 132 6.54 6.74 15.37
N LEU A 133 7.71 6.10 15.43
CA LEU A 133 8.25 5.29 14.34
C LEU A 133 7.29 4.19 13.89
N ILE A 134 6.62 3.53 14.85
CA ILE A 134 5.63 2.50 14.55
C ILE A 134 4.44 3.05 13.74
N LEU A 135 3.98 4.26 14.03
CA LEU A 135 2.90 4.91 13.27
C LEU A 135 3.35 5.23 11.86
N PHE A 136 4.56 5.77 11.69
CA PHE A 136 5.17 5.97 10.37
C PHE A 136 5.21 4.66 9.58
N ALA A 137 5.70 3.57 10.18
CA ALA A 137 5.79 2.27 9.52
C ALA A 137 4.43 1.72 9.08
N PHE A 138 3.40 1.85 9.93
CA PHE A 138 2.05 1.38 9.59
C PHE A 138 1.29 2.32 8.65
N TYR A 139 1.63 3.59 8.58
CA TYR A 139 1.16 4.48 7.53
C TYR A 139 1.77 4.06 6.18
N GLN A 140 3.08 3.89 6.10
CA GLN A 140 3.78 3.43 4.89
C GLN A 140 3.31 2.04 4.41
N LEU A 141 2.94 1.16 5.34
CA LEU A 141 2.30 -0.12 5.00
C LEU A 141 1.09 0.04 4.09
N LYS A 142 0.26 1.09 4.29
CA LYS A 142 -0.97 1.26 3.48
C LYS A 142 -0.66 1.50 2.01
N PHE A 143 0.44 2.18 1.74
CA PHE A 143 0.95 2.38 0.37
C PHE A 143 1.47 1.07 -0.24
N ALA A 144 2.22 0.28 0.55
CA ALA A 144 2.67 -1.04 0.13
C ALA A 144 1.51 -2.00 -0.19
N ILE A 145 0.40 -1.92 0.56
CA ILE A 145 -0.81 -2.73 0.36
C ILE A 145 -1.52 -2.36 -0.94
N ILE A 146 -1.77 -1.07 -1.16
CA ILE A 146 -2.60 -0.64 -2.30
C ILE A 146 -1.86 -0.75 -3.63
N THR A 147 -0.54 -0.60 -3.65
CA THR A 147 0.22 -0.57 -4.90
C THR A 147 0.04 -1.82 -5.76
N PRO A 148 0.25 -3.06 -5.28
CA PRO A 148 -0.02 -4.25 -6.08
C PRO A 148 -1.51 -4.44 -6.38
N ALA A 149 -2.41 -3.96 -5.53
CA ALA A 149 -3.85 -4.00 -5.79
C ALA A 149 -4.26 -3.11 -6.98
N LEU A 150 -3.56 -2.00 -7.23
CA LEU A 150 -3.77 -1.15 -8.42
C LEU A 150 -3.49 -1.88 -9.74
N ILE A 151 -2.60 -2.87 -9.75
CA ILE A 151 -2.23 -3.64 -10.94
C ILE A 151 -3.33 -4.61 -11.36
N THR A 152 -4.26 -4.94 -10.46
CA THR A 152 -5.34 -5.92 -10.67
C THR A 152 -6.11 -5.70 -11.98
N GLY A 153 -6.36 -4.45 -12.36
CA GLY A 153 -7.06 -4.11 -13.60
C GLY A 153 -6.38 -4.65 -14.87
N ALA A 154 -5.06 -4.70 -14.90
CA ALA A 154 -4.30 -5.15 -16.07
C ALA A 154 -4.46 -6.66 -16.37
N PHE A 155 -4.67 -7.47 -15.34
CA PHE A 155 -4.82 -8.92 -15.47
C PHE A 155 -6.17 -9.44 -14.96
N ALA A 156 -7.13 -8.55 -14.70
CA ALA A 156 -8.47 -8.92 -14.27
C ALA A 156 -9.08 -10.01 -15.17
N GLU A 157 -9.69 -11.02 -14.55
CA GLU A 157 -10.32 -12.18 -15.23
C GLU A 157 -9.35 -13.16 -15.92
N ARG A 158 -8.04 -12.90 -15.94
CA ARG A 158 -7.06 -13.66 -16.72
C ARG A 158 -5.96 -14.34 -15.90
N ILE A 159 -5.92 -14.13 -14.58
CA ILE A 159 -4.89 -14.68 -13.70
C ILE A 159 -5.50 -15.65 -12.68
N LYS A 160 -4.81 -16.75 -12.38
CA LYS A 160 -5.16 -17.62 -11.27
C LYS A 160 -4.86 -16.94 -9.94
N PHE A 161 -5.71 -17.14 -8.95
CA PHE A 161 -5.58 -16.51 -7.63
C PHE A 161 -4.22 -16.82 -6.95
N THR A 162 -3.74 -18.05 -7.07
CA THR A 162 -2.41 -18.46 -6.56
C THR A 162 -1.27 -17.71 -7.23
N SER A 163 -1.37 -17.47 -8.56
CA SER A 163 -0.38 -16.71 -9.31
C SER A 163 -0.41 -15.24 -8.91
N TYR A 164 -1.59 -14.69 -8.59
CA TYR A 164 -1.74 -13.35 -8.05
C TYR A 164 -1.02 -13.20 -6.71
N ILE A 165 -1.19 -14.15 -5.77
CA ILE A 165 -0.51 -14.10 -4.47
C ILE A 165 1.01 -14.09 -4.66
N LEU A 166 1.54 -14.97 -5.50
CA LEU A 166 2.98 -15.01 -5.80
C LEU A 166 3.44 -13.67 -6.41
N PHE A 167 2.68 -13.14 -7.37
CA PHE A 167 2.99 -11.87 -8.02
C PHE A 167 3.08 -10.72 -7.02
N ILE A 168 2.10 -10.55 -6.11
CA ILE A 168 2.12 -9.45 -5.15
C ILE A 168 3.26 -9.56 -4.14
N CYS A 169 3.64 -10.80 -3.75
CA CYS A 169 4.80 -11.03 -2.90
C CYS A 169 6.11 -10.59 -3.59
N LEU A 170 6.33 -11.06 -4.82
CA LEU A 170 7.52 -10.73 -5.59
C LEU A 170 7.56 -9.22 -5.93
N PHE A 171 6.43 -8.64 -6.34
CA PHE A 171 6.34 -7.22 -6.60
C PHE A 171 6.67 -6.38 -5.37
N CYS A 172 6.11 -6.73 -4.20
CA CYS A 172 6.38 -6.02 -2.97
C CYS A 172 7.88 -6.05 -2.61
N LEU A 173 8.49 -7.23 -2.62
CA LEU A 173 9.87 -7.41 -2.16
C LEU A 173 10.91 -6.89 -3.14
N PHE A 174 10.70 -7.06 -4.45
CA PHE A 174 11.72 -6.80 -5.47
C PHE A 174 11.47 -5.55 -6.31
N VAL A 175 10.29 -4.96 -6.23
CA VAL A 175 9.97 -3.71 -6.97
C VAL A 175 9.61 -2.61 -5.99
N TYR A 176 8.57 -2.82 -5.16
CA TYR A 176 8.05 -1.79 -4.30
C TYR A 176 9.05 -1.36 -3.21
N CYS A 177 9.58 -2.31 -2.43
CA CYS A 177 10.49 -1.98 -1.33
C CYS A 177 11.80 -1.32 -1.80
N PRO A 178 12.49 -1.83 -2.85
CA PRO A 178 13.66 -1.15 -3.40
C PRO A 178 13.35 0.26 -3.91
N LEU A 179 12.24 0.43 -4.64
CA LEU A 179 11.87 1.74 -5.17
C LEU A 179 11.49 2.71 -4.04
N ALA A 180 10.78 2.24 -3.01
CA ALA A 180 10.47 3.04 -1.82
C ALA A 180 11.74 3.48 -1.09
N HIS A 181 12.72 2.57 -0.93
CA HIS A 181 14.01 2.89 -0.37
C HIS A 181 14.75 3.94 -1.20
N ALA A 182 14.89 3.67 -2.49
CA ALA A 182 15.62 4.58 -3.38
C ALA A 182 15.02 6.00 -3.43
N THR A 183 13.69 6.10 -3.29
CA THR A 183 12.96 7.37 -3.47
C THR A 183 12.70 8.11 -2.15
N TRP A 184 12.41 7.40 -1.06
CA TRP A 184 11.95 8.01 0.20
C TRP A 184 12.94 7.93 1.36
N HIS A 185 13.96 7.07 1.26
CA HIS A 185 15.01 7.04 2.28
C HIS A 185 15.98 8.21 2.09
N PRO A 186 16.43 8.91 3.15
CA PRO A 186 17.40 10.01 3.03
C PRO A 186 18.70 9.61 2.32
N ASP A 187 19.11 8.35 2.48
CA ASP A 187 20.26 7.78 1.78
C ASP A 187 19.90 7.11 0.44
N GLY A 188 18.65 7.20 0.01
CA GLY A 188 18.17 6.62 -1.24
C GLY A 188 18.80 7.26 -2.47
N LEU A 189 19.06 6.44 -3.50
CA LEU A 189 19.72 6.88 -4.72
C LEU A 189 18.93 7.99 -5.43
N LEU A 190 17.63 7.78 -5.63
CA LEU A 190 16.74 8.74 -6.28
C LEU A 190 16.51 9.98 -5.42
N PHE A 191 16.42 9.81 -4.10
CA PHE A 191 16.31 10.91 -3.15
C PHE A 191 17.53 11.83 -3.26
N LYS A 192 18.75 11.27 -3.28
CA LYS A 192 20.01 12.04 -3.44
C LYS A 192 20.13 12.73 -4.79
N TYR A 193 19.48 12.20 -5.83
CA TYR A 193 19.38 12.88 -7.14
C TYR A 193 18.30 13.97 -7.18
N GLY A 194 17.59 14.21 -6.08
CA GLY A 194 16.56 15.25 -5.99
C GLY A 194 15.22 14.87 -6.63
N VAL A 195 14.95 13.57 -6.81
CA VAL A 195 13.64 13.11 -7.25
C VAL A 195 12.61 13.43 -6.16
N LEU A 196 11.56 14.16 -6.53
CA LEU A 196 10.47 14.53 -5.63
C LEU A 196 9.31 13.56 -5.80
N ASP A 197 9.01 12.83 -4.74
CA ASP A 197 7.82 11.99 -4.62
C ASP A 197 7.16 12.26 -3.26
N PHE A 198 6.17 13.15 -3.25
CA PHE A 198 5.50 13.57 -2.02
C PHE A 198 4.57 12.49 -1.46
N ALA A 199 3.79 11.85 -2.32
CA ALA A 199 2.74 10.93 -1.92
C ALA A 199 2.66 9.65 -2.77
N GLY A 200 3.75 9.22 -3.40
CA GLY A 200 3.79 7.95 -4.12
C GLY A 200 3.59 8.05 -5.63
N GLY A 201 3.82 9.22 -6.22
CA GLY A 201 3.79 9.37 -7.69
C GLY A 201 4.71 8.38 -8.39
N THR A 202 5.92 8.23 -7.88
CA THR A 202 6.93 7.28 -8.38
C THR A 202 6.74 5.89 -7.76
N VAL A 203 6.73 5.83 -6.43
CA VAL A 203 6.76 4.56 -5.69
C VAL A 203 5.48 3.75 -5.88
N VAL A 204 4.32 4.39 -5.86
CA VAL A 204 3.01 3.72 -5.99
C VAL A 204 2.54 3.70 -7.43
N HIS A 205 2.30 4.90 -8.01
CA HIS A 205 1.57 4.99 -9.28
C HIS A 205 2.42 4.63 -10.49
N MET A 206 3.64 5.12 -10.58
CA MET A 206 4.54 4.77 -11.70
C MET A 206 4.93 3.29 -11.67
N SER A 207 5.27 2.74 -10.49
CA SER A 207 5.61 1.32 -10.36
C SER A 207 4.45 0.41 -10.72
N ALA A 208 3.23 0.72 -10.23
CA ALA A 208 2.03 -0.02 -10.59
C ALA A 208 1.70 0.11 -12.08
N GLY A 209 1.84 1.30 -12.66
CA GLY A 209 1.60 1.55 -14.09
C GLY A 209 2.53 0.75 -14.99
N TRP A 210 3.83 0.74 -14.72
CA TRP A 210 4.79 -0.06 -15.48
C TRP A 210 4.57 -1.57 -15.31
N ALA A 211 4.23 -2.04 -14.10
CA ALA A 211 3.89 -3.43 -13.88
C ALA A 211 2.59 -3.83 -14.57
N ALA A 212 1.59 -2.92 -14.62
CA ALA A 212 0.35 -3.11 -15.35
C ALA A 212 0.60 -3.20 -16.86
N LEU A 213 1.44 -2.33 -17.41
CA LEU A 213 1.83 -2.35 -18.82
C LEU A 213 2.55 -3.66 -19.18
N ALA A 214 3.56 -4.06 -18.39
CA ALA A 214 4.25 -5.32 -18.57
C ALA A 214 3.29 -6.53 -18.53
N SER A 215 2.37 -6.52 -17.57
CA SER A 215 1.32 -7.56 -17.46
C SER A 215 0.40 -7.61 -18.66
N ALA A 216 -0.02 -6.46 -19.18
CA ALA A 216 -0.87 -6.36 -20.36
C ALA A 216 -0.15 -6.87 -21.62
N ILE A 217 1.13 -6.52 -21.81
CA ILE A 217 1.96 -7.00 -22.91
C ILE A 217 2.13 -8.53 -22.83
N TYR A 218 2.43 -9.06 -21.64
CA TYR A 218 2.62 -10.50 -21.43
C TYR A 218 1.35 -11.30 -21.69
N LEU A 219 0.19 -10.82 -21.20
CA LEU A 219 -1.10 -11.49 -21.35
C LEU A 219 -1.75 -11.31 -22.72
N LYS A 220 -1.27 -10.39 -23.54
CA LYS A 220 -1.75 -10.08 -24.88
C LYS A 220 -3.23 -9.65 -24.92
N ARG A 221 -3.84 -9.61 -26.14
CA ARG A 221 -5.22 -9.22 -26.35
C ARG A 221 -6.20 -10.18 -25.68
N ARG A 222 -7.34 -9.68 -25.18
CA ARG A 222 -8.47 -10.48 -24.71
C ARG A 222 -9.14 -11.19 -25.88
N ASN A 223 -9.59 -12.42 -25.68
CA ASN A 223 -10.31 -13.20 -26.69
C ASN A 223 -11.79 -12.85 -26.77
N GLU A 224 -12.37 -12.29 -25.69
CA GLU A 224 -13.78 -11.90 -25.64
C GLU A 224 -13.94 -10.45 -26.12
N GLU A 225 -14.81 -10.24 -27.14
CA GLU A 225 -15.06 -8.92 -27.73
C GLU A 225 -16.10 -8.12 -26.94
N ALA A 226 -17.06 -8.77 -26.29
CA ALA A 226 -18.10 -8.13 -25.51
C ALA A 226 -17.81 -8.18 -24.02
N HIS A 227 -17.63 -7.02 -23.41
CA HIS A 227 -17.48 -6.88 -21.96
C HIS A 227 -18.60 -6.01 -21.40
N SER A 228 -19.39 -6.56 -20.47
CA SER A 228 -20.41 -5.82 -19.73
C SER A 228 -20.03 -5.70 -18.27
N PRO A 229 -19.87 -4.47 -17.73
CA PRO A 229 -19.61 -4.25 -16.31
C PRO A 229 -20.68 -4.91 -15.43
N ALA A 230 -20.24 -5.57 -14.35
CA ALA A 230 -21.16 -6.28 -13.47
C ALA A 230 -22.14 -5.35 -12.74
N ARG A 231 -21.62 -4.23 -12.20
CA ARG A 231 -22.39 -3.28 -11.39
C ARG A 231 -21.74 -1.91 -11.36
N ILE A 232 -22.29 -0.96 -12.10
CA ILE A 232 -21.79 0.44 -12.09
C ILE A 232 -21.96 1.10 -10.71
N THR A 233 -22.99 0.71 -9.94
CA THR A 233 -23.16 1.20 -8.55
C THR A 233 -21.97 0.83 -7.64
N TYR A 234 -21.32 -0.32 -7.88
CA TYR A 234 -20.09 -0.67 -7.15
C TYR A 234 -18.91 0.20 -7.59
N VAL A 235 -18.81 0.53 -8.88
CA VAL A 235 -17.78 1.45 -9.38
C VAL A 235 -17.91 2.80 -8.70
N LEU A 236 -19.14 3.35 -8.63
CA LEU A 236 -19.41 4.64 -7.98
C LEU A 236 -19.08 4.60 -6.48
N LEU A 237 -19.48 3.55 -5.77
CA LEU A 237 -19.13 3.37 -4.36
C LEU A 237 -17.62 3.28 -4.17
N GLY A 238 -16.94 2.47 -4.98
CA GLY A 238 -15.48 2.33 -4.96
C GLY A 238 -14.78 3.66 -5.22
N THR A 239 -15.24 4.42 -6.21
CA THR A 239 -14.73 5.77 -6.52
C THR A 239 -14.87 6.71 -5.33
N GLY A 240 -16.02 6.72 -4.67
CA GLY A 240 -16.25 7.55 -3.48
C GLY A 240 -15.32 7.19 -2.32
N LEU A 241 -15.13 5.90 -2.05
CA LEU A 241 -14.19 5.41 -1.02
C LEU A 241 -12.73 5.74 -1.36
N LEU A 242 -12.34 5.63 -2.63
CA LEU A 242 -11.01 6.01 -3.10
C LEU A 242 -10.78 7.51 -2.93
N TRP A 243 -11.72 8.34 -3.35
CA TRP A 243 -11.61 9.79 -3.22
C TRP A 243 -11.54 10.23 -1.74
N PHE A 244 -12.40 9.68 -0.90
CA PHE A 244 -12.38 9.94 0.54
C PHE A 244 -11.03 9.56 1.18
N GLY A 245 -10.51 8.38 0.86
CA GLY A 245 -9.21 7.93 1.36
C GLY A 245 -8.02 8.73 0.83
N TRP A 246 -8.16 9.36 -0.34
CA TRP A 246 -7.10 10.16 -0.94
C TRP A 246 -6.73 11.40 -0.13
N PHE A 247 -7.62 11.88 0.73
CA PHE A 247 -7.29 12.92 1.70
C PHE A 247 -6.22 12.45 2.69
N GLY A 248 -6.34 11.23 3.21
CA GLY A 248 -5.30 10.63 4.02
C GLY A 248 -4.03 10.28 3.23
N PHE A 249 -4.20 9.89 1.97
CA PHE A 249 -3.10 9.54 1.07
C PHE A 249 -2.20 10.75 0.79
N ASN A 250 -2.75 11.86 0.37
CA ASN A 250 -1.98 13.07 0.04
C ASN A 250 -1.67 13.93 1.26
N ALA A 251 -2.69 14.35 2.02
CA ALA A 251 -2.46 15.22 3.16
C ALA A 251 -1.74 14.51 4.33
N GLY A 252 -1.91 13.18 4.46
CA GLY A 252 -1.13 12.38 5.40
C GLY A 252 0.37 12.30 5.06
N SER A 253 0.73 12.44 3.79
CA SER A 253 2.14 12.43 3.36
C SER A 253 2.94 13.65 3.81
N ALA A 254 2.31 14.63 4.42
CA ALA A 254 2.97 15.70 5.15
C ALA A 254 3.51 15.28 6.54
N PHE A 255 3.18 14.06 7.00
CA PHE A 255 3.54 13.48 8.29
C PHE A 255 3.19 14.32 9.53
N GLY A 256 2.23 15.24 9.40
CA GLY A 256 1.77 16.09 10.49
C GLY A 256 0.58 16.97 10.11
N ALA A 257 -0.07 17.56 11.12
CA ALA A 257 -1.19 18.49 10.98
C ALA A 257 -0.66 19.92 10.73
N ASN A 258 -0.10 20.15 9.54
CA ASN A 258 0.61 21.38 9.19
C ASN A 258 0.09 22.03 7.89
N ALA A 259 0.67 23.17 7.51
CA ALA A 259 0.29 23.91 6.32
C ALA A 259 0.43 23.08 5.02
N LEU A 260 1.42 22.18 4.95
CA LEU A 260 1.61 21.30 3.81
C LEU A 260 0.46 20.30 3.69
N ALA A 261 -0.03 19.73 4.81
CA ALA A 261 -1.19 18.85 4.83
C ALA A 261 -2.45 19.57 4.34
N THR A 262 -2.69 20.81 4.79
CA THR A 262 -3.86 21.58 4.35
C THR A 262 -3.79 21.99 2.89
N THR A 263 -2.61 22.33 2.39
CA THR A 263 -2.38 22.60 0.96
C THR A 263 -2.63 21.32 0.12
N ALA A 264 -2.11 20.18 0.56
CA ALA A 264 -2.34 18.89 -0.12
C ALA A 264 -3.83 18.50 -0.13
N LEU A 265 -4.57 18.78 0.95
CA LEU A 265 -6.03 18.60 1.01
C LEU A 265 -6.73 19.45 -0.05
N ALA A 266 -6.42 20.75 -0.09
CA ALA A 266 -7.05 21.69 -1.01
C ALA A 266 -6.77 21.33 -2.48
N THR A 267 -5.51 21.05 -2.82
CA THR A 267 -5.11 20.67 -4.19
C THR A 267 -5.69 19.33 -4.61
N THR A 268 -5.77 18.35 -3.72
CA THR A 268 -6.42 17.06 -3.98
C THR A 268 -7.90 17.24 -4.29
N THR A 269 -8.60 18.06 -3.49
CA THR A 269 -10.02 18.32 -3.69
C THR A 269 -10.29 18.99 -5.04
N THR A 270 -9.56 20.07 -5.34
CA THR A 270 -9.76 20.84 -6.57
C THR A 270 -9.36 20.08 -7.82
N ALA A 271 -8.23 19.34 -7.78
CA ALA A 271 -7.77 18.53 -8.91
C ALA A 271 -8.75 17.40 -9.24
N SER A 272 -9.23 16.68 -8.22
CA SER A 272 -10.21 15.60 -8.41
C SER A 272 -11.54 16.10 -8.96
N ALA A 273 -12.04 17.23 -8.45
CA ALA A 273 -13.27 17.85 -8.93
C ALA A 273 -13.12 18.33 -10.38
N ALA A 274 -12.01 18.99 -10.71
CA ALA A 274 -11.73 19.45 -12.07
C ALA A 274 -11.62 18.29 -13.05
N ALA A 275 -10.93 17.20 -12.66
CA ALA A 275 -10.81 16.00 -13.49
C ALA A 275 -12.18 15.36 -13.75
N ALA A 276 -12.99 15.16 -12.71
CA ALA A 276 -14.32 14.58 -12.84
C ALA A 276 -15.23 15.45 -13.74
N PHE A 277 -15.23 16.76 -13.51
CA PHE A 277 -16.02 17.70 -14.31
C PHE A 277 -15.61 17.69 -15.78
N THR A 278 -14.31 17.75 -16.06
CA THR A 278 -13.77 17.71 -17.42
C THR A 278 -14.13 16.39 -18.12
N TRP A 279 -13.99 15.26 -17.42
CA TRP A 279 -14.34 13.96 -17.98
C TRP A 279 -15.82 13.89 -18.41
N ILE A 280 -16.73 14.32 -17.53
CA ILE A 280 -18.17 14.36 -17.83
C ILE A 280 -18.48 15.20 -19.07
N ILE A 281 -17.78 16.35 -19.25
CA ILE A 281 -17.96 17.17 -20.44
C ILE A 281 -17.55 16.41 -21.70
N PHE A 282 -16.38 15.73 -21.67
CA PHE A 282 -15.92 14.96 -22.84
C PHE A 282 -16.77 13.74 -23.13
N ASP A 283 -17.35 13.10 -22.12
CA ASP A 283 -18.30 12.00 -22.33
C ASP A 283 -19.64 12.47 -22.93
N ALA A 284 -20.00 13.72 -22.73
CA ALA A 284 -21.25 14.31 -23.25
C ALA A 284 -21.13 14.87 -24.68
N LEU A 285 -19.92 15.07 -25.18
CA LEU A 285 -19.63 15.55 -26.55
C LEU A 285 -19.56 14.36 -27.53
#